data_6de835268832769e3561a4bd2156b697
#
_entry.id   6de835268832769e3561a4bd2156b697
#
_cell.length_a   1.000
_cell.length_b   1.000
_cell.length_c   1.000
_cell.angle_alpha   90.00
_cell.angle_beta   90.00
_cell.angle_gamma   90.00
#
_symmetry.space_group_name_H-M   'P 1'
#
loop_
_entity.id
_entity.type
_entity.pdbx_description
1 polymer ?
#
loop_
_entity_poly.entity_id
_entity_poly.type
_entity_poly.pdbx_seq_one_letter_code
_entity_poly.pdbx_strand_id
1 'polypeptide(L)'
;MWKKPSLGLLIGYTVLILAETVLIRKPFSGQHFNPELFWSWRAWDLQRNQILTNVVMFLPIGVIAGRIWRWRGLWVAAGLSVVIEVLQLITARGLCEFDDVMHNMIGAAIGVGIVMLCAKLCGEAENEF
;
A
#
# COMPACT_ATOMS: atom_id res chain seq x y z
N MET A 1 22.74 -5.77 -8.27
CA MET A 1 23.39 -5.46 -6.99
C MET A 1 22.45 -4.81 -5.97
N TRP A 2 21.55 -3.96 -6.37
CA TRP A 2 20.64 -3.23 -5.47
C TRP A 2 19.35 -3.97 -5.05
N LYS A 3 19.04 -5.12 -5.66
CA LYS A 3 17.76 -5.85 -5.42
C LYS A 3 17.67 -6.51 -4.04
N LYS A 4 18.77 -7.08 -3.53
CA LYS A 4 18.76 -7.80 -2.23
C LYS A 4 18.48 -6.90 -1.02
N PRO A 5 19.18 -5.76 -0.80
CA PRO A 5 18.86 -4.88 0.31
C PRO A 5 17.46 -4.27 0.20
N SER A 6 16.99 -3.98 -1.03
CA SER A 6 15.63 -3.47 -1.24
C SER A 6 14.56 -4.50 -0.87
N LEU A 7 14.79 -5.79 -1.11
CA LEU A 7 13.87 -6.85 -0.70
C LEU A 7 13.78 -6.97 0.83
N GLY A 8 14.91 -6.88 1.53
CA GLY A 8 14.92 -6.85 2.99
C GLY A 8 14.14 -5.66 3.57
N LEU A 9 14.30 -4.49 2.98
CA LEU A 9 13.52 -3.30 3.33
C LEU A 9 12.04 -3.48 3.07
N LEU A 10 11.66 -4.09 1.95
CA LEU A 10 10.27 -4.36 1.64
C LEU A 10 9.63 -5.29 2.67
N ILE A 11 10.32 -6.38 3.02
CA ILE A 11 9.84 -7.34 4.02
C ILE A 11 9.71 -6.65 5.38
N GLY A 12 10.73 -5.93 5.84
CA GLY A 12 10.72 -5.24 7.12
C GLY A 12 9.61 -4.20 7.21
N TYR A 13 9.43 -3.40 6.18
CA TYR A 13 8.37 -2.40 6.13
C TYR A 13 6.98 -3.04 6.04
N THR A 14 6.83 -4.15 5.30
CA THR A 14 5.59 -4.93 5.26
C THR A 14 5.22 -5.48 6.63
N VAL A 15 6.17 -6.01 7.37
CA VAL A 15 5.95 -6.49 8.75
C VAL A 15 5.49 -5.34 9.64
N LEU A 16 6.10 -4.16 9.52
CA LEU A 16 5.70 -2.97 10.28
C LEU A 16 4.25 -2.58 9.97
N ILE A 17 3.88 -2.52 8.68
CA ILE A 17 2.50 -2.21 8.28
C ILE A 17 1.52 -3.24 8.82
N LEU A 18 1.82 -4.53 8.71
CA LEU A 18 0.96 -5.59 9.23
C LEU A 18 0.80 -5.49 10.77
N ALA A 19 1.87 -5.15 11.47
CA ALA A 19 1.79 -4.91 12.91
C ALA A 19 0.84 -3.75 13.24
N GLU A 20 1.01 -2.61 12.57
CA GLU A 20 0.18 -1.41 12.80
C GLU A 20 -1.28 -1.61 12.38
N THR A 21 -1.52 -2.24 11.25
CA THR A 21 -2.88 -2.32 10.67
C THR A 21 -3.69 -3.49 11.19
N VAL A 22 -3.05 -4.57 11.65
CA VAL A 22 -3.71 -5.81 12.05
C VAL A 22 -3.39 -6.17 13.50
N LEU A 23 -2.11 -6.27 13.89
CA LEU A 23 -1.73 -6.85 15.17
C LEU A 23 -1.99 -5.92 16.37
N ILE A 24 -1.72 -4.62 16.23
CA ILE A 24 -1.86 -3.64 17.31
C ILE A 24 -3.32 -3.22 17.50
N ARG A 25 -4.11 -3.24 16.44
CA ARG A 25 -5.53 -2.89 16.51
C ARG A 25 -6.30 -3.88 17.40
N LYS A 26 -7.17 -3.36 18.26
CA LYS A 26 -8.05 -4.19 19.07
C LYS A 26 -9.21 -4.72 18.24
N PRO A 27 -9.62 -5.99 18.43
CA PRO A 27 -10.86 -6.49 17.83
C PRO A 27 -12.05 -5.66 18.29
N PHE A 28 -13.01 -5.45 17.41
CA PHE A 28 -14.26 -4.75 17.74
C PHE A 28 -15.46 -5.55 17.25
N SER A 29 -16.62 -5.28 17.88
CA SER A 29 -17.91 -5.82 17.44
C SER A 29 -18.59 -4.81 16.52
N GLY A 30 -19.23 -5.29 15.45
CA GLY A 30 -19.93 -4.45 14.49
C GLY A 30 -19.72 -4.89 13.05
N GLN A 31 -19.94 -3.99 12.12
CA GLN A 31 -19.72 -4.27 10.70
C GLN A 31 -18.21 -4.30 10.41
N HIS A 32 -17.73 -5.41 9.81
CA HIS A 32 -16.32 -5.61 9.45
C HIS A 32 -16.04 -5.52 7.97
N PHE A 33 -17.07 -5.32 7.14
CA PHE A 33 -16.95 -5.25 5.69
C PHE A 33 -17.81 -4.14 5.12
N ASN A 34 -17.21 -3.26 4.32
CA ASN A 34 -17.90 -2.22 3.59
C ASN A 34 -17.58 -2.34 2.09
N PRO A 35 -18.51 -2.84 1.27
CA PRO A 35 -18.29 -2.98 -0.18
C PRO A 35 -18.54 -1.69 -0.97
N GLU A 36 -18.97 -0.62 -0.33
CA GLU A 36 -19.35 0.61 -1.01
C GLU A 36 -18.13 1.36 -1.54
N LEU A 37 -18.06 1.52 -2.87
CA LEU A 37 -16.98 2.25 -3.53
C LEU A 37 -17.17 3.76 -3.40
N PHE A 38 -16.07 4.46 -3.22
CA PHE A 38 -15.99 5.93 -3.12
C PHE A 38 -16.76 6.54 -1.95
N TRP A 39 -17.19 5.74 -0.97
CA TRP A 39 -17.90 6.26 0.18
C TRP A 39 -17.03 7.20 1.02
N SER A 40 -15.77 6.87 1.20
CA SER A 40 -14.79 7.66 1.96
C SER A 40 -14.53 9.03 1.32
N TRP A 41 -14.56 9.10 -0.03
CA TRP A 41 -14.43 10.35 -0.76
C TRP A 41 -15.66 11.25 -0.60
N ARG A 42 -16.86 10.65 -0.53
CA ARG A 42 -18.09 11.39 -0.23
C ARG A 42 -18.12 11.91 1.21
N ALA A 43 -17.47 11.21 2.13
CA ALA A 43 -17.32 11.58 3.54
C ALA A 43 -15.95 12.23 3.80
N TRP A 44 -15.41 13.00 2.87
CA TRP A 44 -14.06 13.56 2.93
C TRP A 44 -13.71 14.21 4.26
N ASP A 45 -14.57 15.06 4.79
CA ASP A 45 -14.31 15.79 6.04
C ASP A 45 -14.08 14.85 7.24
N LEU A 46 -14.69 13.67 7.21
CA LEU A 46 -14.55 12.66 8.25
C LEU A 46 -13.41 11.67 7.97
N GLN A 47 -13.18 11.36 6.70
CA GLN A 47 -12.30 10.26 6.27
C GLN A 47 -10.93 10.68 5.74
N ARG A 48 -10.70 11.98 5.52
CA ARG A 48 -9.45 12.49 4.92
C ARG A 48 -8.18 11.99 5.60
N ASN A 49 -8.19 11.88 6.93
CA ASN A 49 -7.01 11.40 7.67
C ASN A 49 -6.72 9.94 7.37
N GLN A 50 -7.75 9.09 7.28
CA GLN A 50 -7.62 7.69 6.91
C GLN A 50 -7.13 7.55 5.46
N ILE A 51 -7.73 8.29 4.53
CA ILE A 51 -7.32 8.32 3.13
C ILE A 51 -5.83 8.68 3.01
N LEU A 52 -5.43 9.80 3.61
CA LEU A 52 -4.04 10.27 3.57
C LEU A 52 -3.09 9.27 4.24
N THR A 53 -3.47 8.68 5.37
CA THR A 53 -2.65 7.67 6.05
C THR A 53 -2.41 6.46 5.15
N ASN A 54 -3.43 5.94 4.50
CA ASN A 54 -3.31 4.79 3.61
C ASN A 54 -2.41 5.12 2.40
N VAL A 55 -2.59 6.29 1.79
CA VAL A 55 -1.75 6.76 0.67
C VAL A 55 -0.29 6.88 1.11
N VAL A 56 -0.02 7.56 2.23
CA VAL A 56 1.35 7.77 2.75
C VAL A 56 1.98 6.45 3.16
N MET A 57 1.23 5.55 3.79
CA MET A 57 1.72 4.24 4.23
C MET A 57 2.15 3.35 3.04
N PHE A 58 1.46 3.41 1.91
CA PHE A 58 1.79 2.61 0.73
C PHE A 58 2.78 3.27 -0.24
N LEU A 59 3.08 4.54 -0.06
CA LEU A 59 4.08 5.24 -0.87
C LEU A 59 5.47 4.57 -0.79
N PRO A 60 6.03 4.26 0.40
CA PRO A 60 7.30 3.53 0.48
C PRO A 60 7.24 2.12 -0.12
N ILE A 61 6.11 1.42 0.00
CA ILE A 61 5.91 0.13 -0.68
C ILE A 61 6.09 0.30 -2.19
N GLY A 62 5.44 1.32 -2.77
CA GLY A 62 5.58 1.65 -4.19
C GLY A 62 7.01 1.97 -4.59
N VAL A 63 7.72 2.78 -3.79
CA VAL A 63 9.13 3.12 -4.04
C VAL A 63 10.00 1.87 -4.03
N ILE A 64 9.89 1.03 -3.00
CA ILE A 64 10.76 -0.15 -2.86
C ILE A 64 10.41 -1.20 -3.91
N ALA A 65 9.13 -1.51 -4.12
CA ALA A 65 8.68 -2.46 -5.13
C ALA A 65 9.00 -1.97 -6.56
N GLY A 66 8.87 -0.66 -6.81
CA GLY A 66 9.24 -0.03 -8.06
C GLY A 66 10.72 -0.16 -8.38
N ARG A 67 11.61 -0.08 -7.38
CA ARG A 67 13.05 -0.32 -7.56
C ARG A 67 13.37 -1.77 -7.92
N ILE A 68 12.59 -2.73 -7.41
CA ILE A 68 12.85 -4.15 -7.63
C ILE A 68 12.23 -4.63 -8.94
N TRP A 69 10.98 -4.24 -9.20
CA TRP A 69 10.17 -4.80 -10.29
C TRP A 69 9.62 -3.76 -11.27
N ARG A 70 9.98 -2.48 -11.13
CA ARG A 70 9.48 -1.39 -11.96
C ARG A 70 7.94 -1.32 -11.87
N TRP A 71 7.23 -1.15 -12.96
CA TRP A 71 5.75 -1.10 -12.98
C TRP A 71 5.08 -2.36 -12.43
N ARG A 72 5.74 -3.53 -12.53
CA ARG A 72 5.23 -4.78 -11.94
C ARG A 72 5.15 -4.72 -10.41
N GLY A 73 5.86 -3.81 -9.76
CA GLY A 73 5.74 -3.54 -8.33
C GLY A 73 4.35 -3.14 -7.88
N LEU A 74 3.51 -2.61 -8.78
CA LEU A 74 2.10 -2.31 -8.49
C LEU A 74 1.30 -3.58 -8.17
N TRP A 75 1.58 -4.71 -8.81
CA TRP A 75 0.92 -5.98 -8.50
C TRP A 75 1.29 -6.50 -7.12
N VAL A 76 2.54 -6.28 -6.71
CA VAL A 76 2.99 -6.63 -5.35
C VAL A 76 2.26 -5.77 -4.32
N ALA A 77 2.16 -4.48 -4.55
CA ALA A 77 1.42 -3.56 -3.68
C ALA A 77 -0.08 -3.91 -3.63
N ALA A 78 -0.70 -4.25 -4.76
CA ALA A 78 -2.09 -4.67 -4.83
C ALA A 78 -2.33 -5.95 -4.01
N GLY A 79 -1.49 -6.97 -4.20
CA GLY A 79 -1.57 -8.22 -3.43
C GLY A 79 -1.43 -7.98 -1.93
N LEU A 80 -0.47 -7.15 -1.52
CA LEU A 80 -0.26 -6.80 -0.12
C LEU A 80 -1.46 -6.05 0.47
N SER A 81 -2.01 -5.09 -0.27
CA SER A 81 -3.20 -4.35 0.15
C SER A 81 -4.40 -5.27 0.38
N VAL A 82 -4.67 -6.17 -0.56
CA VAL A 82 -5.76 -7.16 -0.42
C VAL A 82 -5.53 -8.08 0.78
N VAL A 83 -4.29 -8.54 0.99
CA VAL A 83 -3.94 -9.38 2.16
C VAL A 83 -4.24 -8.64 3.47
N ILE A 84 -3.89 -7.37 3.57
CA ILE A 84 -4.18 -6.56 4.76
C ILE A 84 -5.68 -6.51 5.01
N GLU A 85 -6.49 -6.18 3.99
CA GLU A 85 -7.95 -6.09 4.12
C GLU A 85 -8.58 -7.43 4.53
N VAL A 86 -8.12 -8.54 3.95
CA VAL A 86 -8.58 -9.89 4.31
C VAL A 86 -8.19 -10.24 5.74
N LEU A 87 -6.97 -9.92 6.17
CA LEU A 87 -6.53 -10.15 7.55
C LEU A 87 -7.33 -9.32 8.56
N GLN A 88 -7.65 -8.07 8.24
CA GLN A 88 -8.52 -7.24 9.08
C GLN A 88 -9.90 -7.86 9.21
N LEU A 89 -10.48 -8.37 8.12
CA LEU A 89 -11.76 -9.04 8.12
C LEU A 89 -11.74 -10.31 8.99
N ILE A 90 -10.75 -11.18 8.78
CA ILE A 90 -10.63 -12.47 9.50
C ILE A 90 -10.39 -12.26 11.00
N THR A 91 -9.56 -11.29 11.35
CA THR A 91 -9.20 -11.00 12.75
C THR A 91 -10.19 -10.10 13.47
N ALA A 92 -11.19 -9.56 12.76
CA ALA A 92 -12.11 -8.54 13.27
C ALA A 92 -11.39 -7.31 13.88
N ARG A 93 -10.19 -6.99 13.37
CA ARG A 93 -9.32 -5.91 13.89
C ARG A 93 -9.27 -4.69 12.98
N GLY A 94 -10.21 -4.57 12.09
CA GLY A 94 -10.36 -3.43 11.18
C GLY A 94 -11.63 -3.59 10.37
N LEU A 95 -11.94 -2.57 9.60
CA LEU A 95 -13.02 -2.60 8.63
C LEU A 95 -12.40 -2.90 7.26
N CYS A 96 -12.77 -4.02 6.66
CA CYS A 96 -12.37 -4.37 5.30
C CYS A 96 -13.13 -3.49 4.31
N GLU A 97 -12.41 -2.67 3.59
CA GLU A 97 -12.98 -1.67 2.69
C GLU A 97 -12.31 -1.70 1.31
N PHE A 98 -13.11 -1.70 0.25
CA PHE A 98 -12.56 -1.56 -1.11
C PHE A 98 -11.89 -0.20 -1.32
N ASP A 99 -12.39 0.84 -0.67
CA ASP A 99 -11.80 2.17 -0.74
C ASP A 99 -10.37 2.19 -0.18
N ASP A 100 -10.08 1.45 0.87
CA ASP A 100 -8.73 1.37 1.44
C ASP A 100 -7.74 0.73 0.47
N VAL A 101 -8.16 -0.29 -0.29
CA VAL A 101 -7.34 -0.85 -1.38
C VAL A 101 -7.02 0.22 -2.43
N MET A 102 -7.99 1.05 -2.80
CA MET A 102 -7.76 2.13 -3.76
C MET A 102 -6.79 3.18 -3.22
N HIS A 103 -6.94 3.60 -1.97
CA HIS A 103 -6.02 4.57 -1.34
C HIS A 103 -4.59 4.02 -1.27
N ASN A 104 -4.44 2.76 -0.90
CA ASN A 104 -3.17 2.06 -0.87
C ASN A 104 -2.54 2.01 -2.27
N MET A 105 -3.33 1.73 -3.31
CA MET A 105 -2.86 1.70 -4.69
C MET A 105 -2.47 3.07 -5.21
N ILE A 106 -3.15 4.15 -4.82
CA ILE A 106 -2.75 5.53 -5.14
C ILE A 106 -1.37 5.81 -4.56
N GLY A 107 -1.14 5.48 -3.29
CA GLY A 107 0.17 5.64 -2.64
C GLY A 107 1.26 4.85 -3.35
N ALA A 108 1.00 3.57 -3.65
CA ALA A 108 1.93 2.72 -4.37
C ALA A 108 2.23 3.24 -5.79
N ALA A 109 1.22 3.71 -6.51
CA ALA A 109 1.39 4.27 -7.86
C ALA A 109 2.26 5.54 -7.84
N ILE A 110 2.07 6.42 -6.86
CA ILE A 110 2.94 7.59 -6.67
C ILE A 110 4.38 7.12 -6.41
N GLY A 111 4.59 6.16 -5.52
CA GLY A 111 5.92 5.62 -5.19
C GLY A 111 6.63 5.01 -6.39
N VAL A 112 5.95 4.15 -7.15
CA VAL A 112 6.49 3.56 -8.39
C VAL A 112 6.78 4.67 -9.41
N GLY A 113 5.86 5.61 -9.59
CA GLY A 113 6.03 6.73 -10.51
C GLY A 113 7.27 7.58 -10.22
N ILE A 114 7.53 7.88 -8.94
CA ILE A 114 8.73 8.60 -8.49
C ILE A 114 9.99 7.82 -8.93
N VAL A 115 10.06 6.52 -8.66
CA VAL A 115 11.21 5.68 -9.04
C VAL A 115 11.41 5.66 -10.55
N MET A 116 10.32 5.51 -11.32
CA MET A 116 10.39 5.47 -12.78
C MET A 116 10.83 6.80 -13.37
N LEU A 117 10.35 7.90 -12.80
CA LEU A 117 10.77 9.24 -13.21
C LEU A 117 12.25 9.49 -12.89
N CYS A 118 12.71 9.16 -11.69
CA CYS A 118 14.11 9.27 -11.31
C CYS A 118 15.01 8.44 -12.23
N ALA A 119 14.63 7.20 -12.51
CA ALA A 119 15.39 6.33 -13.42
C ALA A 119 15.50 6.93 -14.83
N LYS A 120 14.40 7.51 -15.34
CA LYS A 120 14.39 8.18 -16.65
C LYS A 120 15.29 9.40 -16.67
N LEU A 121 15.24 10.24 -15.64
CA LEU A 121 16.06 11.45 -15.53
C LEU A 121 17.55 11.13 -15.36
N CYS A 122 17.90 10.04 -14.67
CA CYS A 122 19.27 9.60 -14.45
C CYS A 122 19.84 8.75 -15.60
N GLY A 123 19.09 8.52 -16.68
CA GLY A 123 19.54 7.71 -17.81
C GLY A 123 19.67 6.20 -17.54
N GLU A 124 19.15 5.73 -16.40
CA GLU A 124 19.22 4.31 -16.02
C GLU A 124 18.16 3.45 -16.74
N ALA A 125 17.19 4.09 -17.39
CA ALA A 125 16.03 3.41 -17.97
C ALA A 125 16.35 2.63 -19.25
N GLU A 126 17.42 2.96 -19.96
CA GLU A 126 17.76 2.35 -21.26
C GLU A 126 18.65 1.10 -21.15
N ASN A 127 19.33 0.89 -20.03
CA ASN A 127 20.35 -0.16 -19.89
C ASN A 127 19.88 -1.44 -19.19
N GLU A 128 18.61 -1.55 -18.78
CA GLU A 128 18.11 -2.70 -18.01
C GLU A 128 16.97 -3.50 -18.70
N PHE A 129 16.81 -3.33 -20.01
CA PHE A 129 15.84 -4.11 -20.80
C PHE A 129 16.52 -5.20 -21.62
#